data_21f2d94e884fe9c9d2126dc3159084ae
#
_entry.id   21f2d94e884fe9c9d2126dc3159084ae
#
_cell.length_a   1.000
_cell.length_b   1.000
_cell.length_c   1.000
_cell.angle_alpha   90.00
_cell.angle_beta   90.00
_cell.angle_gamma   90.00
#
_symmetry.space_group_name_H-M   'P 1'
#
loop_
_entity.id
_entity.type
_entity.pdbx_description
1 polymer ?
#
loop_
_entity_poly.entity_id
_entity_poly.type
_entity_poly.pdbx_seq_one_letter_code
_entity_poly.pdbx_strand_id
1 'polypeptide(L)'
;MRNPLSGLALVVVAIVALIVVFGAFFTVDPTEQALVLRFGQPVRDLIGAPGLYAKWPFIDSVIYIDKRILDLDETRQEVLVADNQRLEVDAFVRYKIADPLRFYQSVGSIAGANAQLGGMLNSALRRTLSEASITDIVRDKREALMGDIRDQVKVGAERFGLSVVDVRIKRADLPPENSEAVFHRMQTERQQRAAKFRAQGSQQNQEIKAEADRKVTVTLANAQQEAEQTRGQGDAERNRIFAESYGKDPDFFAFYRSMQAYDAALKNGDKNGESRIVMSPKSDFFRYFVTPTPTAPAGDSTPETQTVK
;
A
#
# COMPACT_ATOMS: atom_id res chain seq x y z
N MET A 1 -96.04 -3.70 42.97
CA MET A 1 -95.20 -4.93 42.76
C MET A 1 -94.16 -4.64 41.69
N ARG A 2 -92.91 -4.42 42.02
CA ARG A 2 -91.79 -4.22 41.02
C ARG A 2 -91.47 -5.60 40.47
N ASN A 3 -91.68 -5.77 39.19
CA ASN A 3 -91.39 -7.02 38.52
C ASN A 3 -89.87 -7.34 38.62
N PRO A 4 -89.53 -8.52 39.16
CA PRO A 4 -88.07 -8.87 39.32
C PRO A 4 -87.35 -8.95 37.98
N LEU A 5 -88.15 -9.21 36.87
CA LEU A 5 -87.65 -9.24 35.48
C LEU A 5 -87.10 -7.83 35.03
N SER A 6 -87.76 -6.73 35.50
CA SER A 6 -87.30 -5.37 35.15
C SER A 6 -85.97 -4.99 35.83
N GLY A 7 -85.76 -5.51 37.00
CA GLY A 7 -84.45 -5.30 37.71
C GLY A 7 -83.31 -6.07 37.04
N LEU A 8 -83.58 -7.30 36.66
CA LEU A 8 -82.60 -8.12 35.92
C LEU A 8 -82.26 -7.50 34.58
N ALA A 9 -83.24 -7.02 33.83
CA ALA A 9 -83.03 -6.34 32.55
C ALA A 9 -82.19 -5.07 32.69
N LEU A 10 -82.40 -4.31 33.75
CA LEU A 10 -81.61 -3.08 34.02
C LEU A 10 -80.14 -3.39 34.38
N VAL A 11 -79.92 -4.47 35.12
CA VAL A 11 -78.58 -4.95 35.44
C VAL A 11 -77.85 -5.43 34.16
N VAL A 12 -78.52 -6.17 33.29
CA VAL A 12 -77.93 -6.61 32.01
C VAL A 12 -77.58 -5.40 31.16
N VAL A 13 -78.47 -4.41 31.00
CA VAL A 13 -78.18 -3.17 30.24
C VAL A 13 -77.03 -2.39 30.85
N ALA A 14 -76.94 -2.32 32.16
CA ALA A 14 -75.83 -1.65 32.84
C ALA A 14 -74.48 -2.37 32.58
N ILE A 15 -74.47 -3.70 32.61
CA ILE A 15 -73.25 -4.50 32.26
C ILE A 15 -72.87 -4.30 30.79
N VAL A 16 -73.82 -4.33 29.88
CA VAL A 16 -73.55 -4.09 28.44
C VAL A 16 -73.03 -2.67 28.22
N ALA A 17 -73.65 -1.67 28.87
CA ALA A 17 -73.15 -0.28 28.78
C ALA A 17 -71.73 -0.14 29.33
N LEU A 18 -71.42 -0.83 30.42
CA LEU A 18 -70.09 -0.83 31.01
C LEU A 18 -69.06 -1.47 30.05
N ILE A 19 -69.40 -2.60 29.42
CA ILE A 19 -68.54 -3.25 28.45
C ILE A 19 -68.31 -2.34 27.21
N VAL A 20 -69.35 -1.66 26.75
CA VAL A 20 -69.25 -0.72 25.62
C VAL A 20 -68.34 0.47 26.00
N VAL A 21 -68.48 1.04 27.17
CA VAL A 21 -67.65 2.16 27.64
C VAL A 21 -66.18 1.73 27.79
N PHE A 22 -65.91 0.60 28.43
CA PHE A 22 -64.54 0.08 28.54
C PHE A 22 -63.93 -0.32 27.16
N GLY A 23 -64.70 -0.86 26.26
CA GLY A 23 -64.27 -1.20 24.91
C GLY A 23 -64.08 0.00 23.97
N ALA A 24 -64.59 1.19 24.35
CA ALA A 24 -64.49 2.39 23.55
C ALA A 24 -63.17 3.13 23.71
N PHE A 25 -62.42 2.89 24.78
CA PHE A 25 -61.13 3.59 25.03
C PHE A 25 -59.94 2.68 24.74
N PHE A 26 -58.87 3.28 24.17
CA PHE A 26 -57.57 2.64 24.01
C PHE A 26 -56.46 3.64 24.32
N THR A 27 -55.30 3.15 24.72
CA THR A 27 -54.11 3.94 25.03
C THR A 27 -53.08 3.76 23.93
N VAL A 28 -52.37 4.83 23.60
CA VAL A 28 -51.23 4.82 22.68
C VAL A 28 -49.98 5.13 23.46
N ASP A 29 -49.03 4.22 23.45
CA ASP A 29 -47.73 4.41 24.10
C ASP A 29 -46.82 5.35 23.30
N PRO A 30 -45.81 6.02 23.93
CA PRO A 30 -44.86 6.88 23.24
C PRO A 30 -44.03 6.15 22.19
N THR A 31 -43.88 4.84 22.32
CA THR A 31 -43.07 3.98 21.44
C THR A 31 -43.84 3.48 20.23
N GLU A 32 -45.19 3.67 20.20
CA GLU A 32 -46.10 3.13 19.19
C GLU A 32 -46.91 4.25 18.51
N GLN A 33 -47.45 3.93 17.38
CA GLN A 33 -48.46 4.74 16.68
C GLN A 33 -49.66 3.88 16.42
N ALA A 34 -50.85 4.44 16.56
CA ALA A 34 -52.09 3.74 16.39
C ALA A 34 -52.76 4.10 15.05
N LEU A 35 -53.06 3.10 14.27
CA LEU A 35 -53.88 3.21 13.07
C LEU A 35 -55.28 2.64 13.36
N VAL A 36 -56.29 3.48 13.25
CA VAL A 36 -57.70 3.07 13.47
C VAL A 36 -58.33 2.67 12.16
N LEU A 37 -58.72 1.42 12.08
CA LEU A 37 -59.37 0.82 10.89
C LEU A 37 -60.83 0.55 11.18
N ARG A 38 -61.67 0.86 10.20
CA ARG A 38 -63.10 0.48 10.18
C ARG A 38 -63.35 -0.45 9.01
N PHE A 39 -63.74 -1.68 9.29
CA PHE A 39 -63.86 -2.72 8.24
C PHE A 39 -62.66 -2.89 7.34
N GLY A 40 -61.46 -2.71 7.94
CA GLY A 40 -60.18 -2.82 7.22
C GLY A 40 -59.72 -1.55 6.47
N GLN A 41 -60.51 -0.46 6.48
CA GLN A 41 -60.17 0.81 5.85
C GLN A 41 -59.74 1.84 6.92
N PRO A 42 -58.67 2.63 6.72
CA PRO A 42 -58.27 3.66 7.61
C PRO A 42 -59.31 4.81 7.63
N VAL A 43 -59.85 5.13 8.83
CA VAL A 43 -60.93 6.11 9.01
C VAL A 43 -60.41 7.43 9.56
N ARG A 44 -59.29 7.41 10.29
CA ARG A 44 -58.70 8.59 10.90
C ARG A 44 -57.24 8.72 10.51
N ASP A 45 -56.78 9.96 10.62
CA ASP A 45 -55.35 10.26 10.53
C ASP A 45 -54.60 9.49 11.59
N LEU A 46 -53.32 9.22 11.30
CA LEU A 46 -52.41 8.50 12.18
C LEU A 46 -52.33 9.13 13.55
N ILE A 47 -52.59 8.38 14.63
CA ILE A 47 -52.44 8.82 15.98
C ILE A 47 -51.03 8.53 16.45
N GLY A 48 -50.15 9.54 16.36
CA GLY A 48 -48.73 9.44 16.75
C GLY A 48 -48.39 10.06 18.10
N ALA A 49 -49.36 10.75 18.74
CA ALA A 49 -49.20 11.33 20.06
C ALA A 49 -49.63 10.32 21.14
N PRO A 50 -48.84 10.16 22.22
CA PRO A 50 -49.24 9.30 23.35
C PRO A 50 -50.45 9.87 24.08
N GLY A 51 -51.35 9.00 24.47
CA GLY A 51 -52.56 9.42 25.21
C GLY A 51 -53.69 8.41 25.17
N LEU A 52 -54.83 8.84 25.72
CA LEU A 52 -56.07 8.08 25.74
C LEU A 52 -56.98 8.56 24.61
N TYR A 53 -57.42 7.62 23.78
CA TYR A 53 -58.27 7.89 22.63
C TYR A 53 -59.52 7.03 22.63
N ALA A 54 -60.56 7.52 21.97
CA ALA A 54 -61.85 6.79 21.86
C ALA A 54 -62.01 6.22 20.43
N LYS A 55 -62.51 4.99 20.41
CA LYS A 55 -62.91 4.27 19.15
C LYS A 55 -64.37 3.79 19.26
N TRP A 56 -64.98 3.53 18.14
CA TRP A 56 -66.29 2.86 18.13
C TRP A 56 -66.09 1.37 18.48
N PRO A 57 -66.64 0.93 19.64
CA PRO A 57 -66.51 -0.46 20.03
C PRO A 57 -67.19 -1.38 19.02
N PHE A 58 -66.59 -2.55 18.79
CA PHE A 58 -67.01 -3.58 17.86
C PHE A 58 -66.91 -3.26 16.36
N ILE A 59 -66.76 -1.99 15.96
CA ILE A 59 -66.67 -1.55 14.57
C ILE A 59 -65.24 -1.17 14.20
N ASP A 60 -64.57 -0.43 15.09
CA ASP A 60 -63.21 0.03 14.84
C ASP A 60 -62.18 -0.95 15.44
N SER A 61 -61.23 -1.37 14.66
CA SER A 61 -60.02 -2.07 15.10
C SER A 61 -58.83 -1.12 15.15
N VAL A 62 -57.95 -1.29 16.15
CA VAL A 62 -56.72 -0.50 16.28
C VAL A 62 -55.56 -1.40 16.05
N ILE A 63 -54.66 -0.96 15.16
CA ILE A 63 -53.36 -1.61 14.92
C ILE A 63 -52.28 -0.71 15.46
N TYR A 64 -51.43 -1.29 16.31
CA TYR A 64 -50.25 -0.61 16.88
C TYR A 64 -49.06 -0.90 15.99
N ILE A 65 -48.34 0.16 15.65
CA ILE A 65 -47.16 0.10 14.77
C ILE A 65 -46.02 0.72 15.55
N ASP A 66 -44.89 0.02 15.67
CA ASP A 66 -43.73 0.48 16.40
C ASP A 66 -43.09 1.70 15.67
N LYS A 67 -42.78 2.74 16.44
CA LYS A 67 -42.18 4.00 15.98
C LYS A 67 -40.66 4.01 16.14
N ARG A 68 -40.13 3.05 16.90
CA ARG A 68 -38.71 2.93 17.18
C ARG A 68 -37.94 2.51 15.94
N ILE A 69 -36.63 2.63 16.04
CA ILE A 69 -35.73 2.06 15.03
C ILE A 69 -35.70 0.55 15.25
N LEU A 70 -36.07 -0.18 14.22
CA LEU A 70 -36.03 -1.63 14.15
C LEU A 70 -34.77 -2.07 13.44
N ASP A 71 -34.27 -3.23 13.76
CA ASP A 71 -33.15 -3.86 13.10
C ASP A 71 -33.59 -5.12 12.37
N LEU A 72 -33.04 -5.32 11.18
CA LEU A 72 -33.12 -6.53 10.42
C LEU A 72 -31.73 -7.12 10.30
N ASP A 73 -31.51 -8.25 10.91
CA ASP A 73 -30.34 -9.09 10.71
C ASP A 73 -30.60 -10.06 9.58
N GLU A 74 -29.83 -9.94 8.52
CA GLU A 74 -29.95 -10.86 7.38
C GLU A 74 -29.01 -12.05 7.57
N THR A 75 -29.46 -13.23 7.15
CA THR A 75 -28.64 -14.44 7.19
C THR A 75 -27.45 -14.30 6.24
N ARG A 76 -26.33 -14.95 6.58
CA ARG A 76 -25.12 -14.95 5.75
C ARG A 76 -25.42 -15.25 4.29
N GLN A 77 -24.89 -14.40 3.43
CA GLN A 77 -25.03 -14.53 1.98
C GLN A 77 -23.66 -14.68 1.34
N GLU A 78 -23.55 -15.63 0.41
CA GLU A 78 -22.39 -15.73 -0.45
C GLU A 78 -22.50 -14.74 -1.61
N VAL A 79 -21.49 -13.90 -1.76
CA VAL A 79 -21.37 -12.95 -2.86
C VAL A 79 -20.05 -13.17 -3.59
N LEU A 80 -20.10 -13.18 -4.92
CA LEU A 80 -18.91 -13.21 -5.77
C LEU A 80 -18.42 -11.77 -5.97
N VAL A 81 -17.19 -11.49 -5.60
CA VAL A 81 -16.56 -10.15 -5.73
C VAL A 81 -15.74 -10.04 -7.03
N ALA A 82 -15.27 -8.83 -7.37
CA ALA A 82 -14.54 -8.57 -8.61
C ALA A 82 -13.27 -9.44 -8.79
N ASP A 83 -12.66 -9.85 -7.69
CA ASP A 83 -11.47 -10.73 -7.68
C ASP A 83 -11.81 -12.22 -7.97
N ASN A 84 -13.04 -12.53 -8.41
CA ASN A 84 -13.54 -13.90 -8.61
C ASN A 84 -13.47 -14.78 -7.35
N GLN A 85 -13.51 -14.17 -6.18
CA GLN A 85 -13.54 -14.88 -4.92
C GLN A 85 -14.93 -14.83 -4.31
N ARG A 86 -15.34 -15.91 -3.63
CA ARG A 86 -16.57 -15.95 -2.87
C ARG A 86 -16.33 -15.39 -1.49
N LEU A 87 -17.22 -14.49 -1.08
CA LEU A 87 -17.21 -13.86 0.23
C LEU A 87 -18.52 -14.16 0.95
N GLU A 88 -18.47 -14.64 2.19
CA GLU A 88 -19.63 -14.72 3.08
C GLU A 88 -19.79 -13.35 3.75
N VAL A 89 -20.93 -12.71 3.47
CA VAL A 89 -21.25 -11.39 3.98
C VAL A 89 -22.43 -11.47 4.93
N ASP A 90 -22.24 -10.92 6.12
CA ASP A 90 -23.24 -10.73 7.16
C ASP A 90 -23.56 -9.25 7.23
N ALA A 91 -24.82 -8.86 7.00
CA ALA A 91 -25.23 -7.47 6.98
C ALA A 91 -26.50 -7.24 7.78
N PHE A 92 -26.67 -6.03 8.31
CA PHE A 92 -27.89 -5.61 8.98
C PHE A 92 -28.36 -4.26 8.45
N VAL A 93 -29.67 -4.07 8.54
CA VAL A 93 -30.34 -2.80 8.21
C VAL A 93 -31.03 -2.26 9.44
N ARG A 94 -30.84 -1.00 9.73
CA ARG A 94 -31.65 -0.26 10.70
C ARG A 94 -32.66 0.58 9.95
N TYR A 95 -33.91 0.40 10.27
CA TYR A 95 -35.00 1.09 9.63
C TYR A 95 -36.06 1.54 10.64
N LYS A 96 -36.89 2.48 10.25
CA LYS A 96 -38.08 2.90 10.99
C LYS A 96 -39.26 2.97 10.05
N ILE A 97 -40.48 2.81 10.61
CA ILE A 97 -41.70 2.97 9.86
C ILE A 97 -42.04 4.46 9.84
N ALA A 98 -41.85 5.09 8.66
CA ALA A 98 -42.07 6.51 8.45
C ALA A 98 -43.51 6.83 8.08
N ASP A 99 -44.10 5.97 7.25
CA ASP A 99 -45.52 6.10 6.83
C ASP A 99 -46.28 4.79 7.20
N PRO A 100 -46.93 4.75 8.37
CA PRO A 100 -47.64 3.59 8.85
C PRO A 100 -48.81 3.19 7.96
N LEU A 101 -49.45 4.12 7.25
CA LEU A 101 -50.53 3.83 6.35
C LEU A 101 -50.05 3.03 5.11
N ARG A 102 -48.98 3.53 4.46
CA ARG A 102 -48.33 2.80 3.35
C ARG A 102 -47.79 1.46 3.79
N PHE A 103 -47.15 1.42 4.97
CA PHE A 103 -46.65 0.18 5.56
C PHE A 103 -47.76 -0.85 5.71
N TYR A 104 -48.90 -0.48 6.30
CA TYR A 104 -50.02 -1.40 6.48
C TYR A 104 -50.61 -1.87 5.14
N GLN A 105 -50.77 -0.96 4.16
CA GLN A 105 -51.33 -1.27 2.85
C GLN A 105 -50.42 -2.15 1.98
N SER A 106 -49.10 -2.01 2.11
CA SER A 106 -48.13 -2.68 1.25
C SER A 106 -47.60 -3.98 1.84
N VAL A 107 -47.28 -3.98 3.13
CA VAL A 107 -46.52 -5.06 3.79
C VAL A 107 -47.33 -5.69 4.95
N GLY A 108 -48.13 -4.91 5.64
CA GLY A 108 -49.09 -5.36 6.64
C GLY A 108 -48.48 -5.81 7.98
N SER A 109 -47.21 -6.22 8.01
CA SER A 109 -46.57 -6.74 9.20
C SER A 109 -45.03 -6.49 9.19
N ILE A 110 -44.42 -6.48 10.39
CA ILE A 110 -42.95 -6.37 10.54
C ILE A 110 -42.25 -7.55 9.83
N ALA A 111 -42.80 -8.76 9.93
CA ALA A 111 -42.23 -9.93 9.25
C ALA A 111 -42.25 -9.78 7.73
N GLY A 112 -43.35 -9.23 7.16
CA GLY A 112 -43.43 -8.90 5.73
C GLY A 112 -42.42 -7.81 5.34
N ALA A 113 -42.24 -6.77 6.17
CA ALA A 113 -41.26 -5.74 5.94
C ALA A 113 -39.83 -6.31 5.92
N ASN A 114 -39.50 -7.16 6.87
CA ASN A 114 -38.21 -7.80 6.96
C ASN A 114 -37.92 -8.67 5.71
N ALA A 115 -38.90 -9.43 5.22
CA ALA A 115 -38.74 -10.21 4.01
C ALA A 115 -38.48 -9.35 2.77
N GLN A 116 -39.19 -8.23 2.61
CA GLN A 116 -38.99 -7.29 1.51
C GLN A 116 -37.66 -6.57 1.59
N LEU A 117 -37.31 -6.05 2.79
CA LEU A 117 -36.05 -5.38 3.00
C LEU A 117 -34.85 -6.32 2.82
N GLY A 118 -34.95 -7.57 3.31
CA GLY A 118 -33.92 -8.59 3.11
C GLY A 118 -33.66 -8.88 1.62
N GLY A 119 -34.70 -9.03 0.83
CA GLY A 119 -34.58 -9.21 -0.62
C GLY A 119 -33.88 -8.02 -1.31
N MET A 120 -34.25 -6.79 -0.90
CA MET A 120 -33.61 -5.58 -1.42
C MET A 120 -32.14 -5.46 -0.97
N LEU A 121 -31.87 -5.71 0.30
CA LEU A 121 -30.51 -5.70 0.85
C LEU A 121 -29.62 -6.70 0.11
N ASN A 122 -30.08 -7.93 -0.08
CA ASN A 122 -29.33 -8.96 -0.78
C ASN A 122 -29.06 -8.59 -2.23
N SER A 123 -30.02 -7.97 -2.90
CA SER A 123 -29.86 -7.50 -4.28
C SER A 123 -28.86 -6.35 -4.37
N ALA A 124 -28.92 -5.40 -3.43
CA ALA A 124 -28.01 -4.27 -3.36
C ALA A 124 -26.58 -4.71 -3.00
N LEU A 125 -26.45 -5.59 -1.99
CA LEU A 125 -25.16 -6.19 -1.61
C LEU A 125 -24.49 -6.88 -2.79
N ARG A 126 -25.23 -7.78 -3.48
CA ARG A 126 -24.69 -8.51 -4.61
C ARG A 126 -24.25 -7.58 -5.73
N ARG A 127 -25.02 -6.55 -6.05
CA ARG A 127 -24.66 -5.57 -7.11
C ARG A 127 -23.41 -4.77 -6.74
N THR A 128 -23.40 -4.18 -5.56
CA THR A 128 -22.31 -3.27 -5.15
C THR A 128 -21.01 -4.03 -4.88
N LEU A 129 -21.09 -5.21 -4.25
CA LEU A 129 -19.89 -5.98 -3.89
C LEU A 129 -19.29 -6.75 -5.07
N SER A 130 -20.10 -7.09 -6.10
CA SER A 130 -19.56 -7.75 -7.30
C SER A 130 -18.60 -6.89 -8.11
N GLU A 131 -18.68 -5.58 -7.97
CA GLU A 131 -17.82 -4.60 -8.65
C GLU A 131 -16.60 -4.19 -7.80
N ALA A 132 -16.56 -4.56 -6.53
CA ALA A 132 -15.53 -4.17 -5.58
C ALA A 132 -14.52 -5.30 -5.33
N SER A 133 -13.25 -4.94 -5.05
CA SER A 133 -12.25 -5.89 -4.61
C SER A 133 -12.40 -6.19 -3.11
N ILE A 134 -11.83 -7.32 -2.64
CA ILE A 134 -11.83 -7.65 -1.20
C ILE A 134 -11.17 -6.54 -0.37
N THR A 135 -10.11 -5.94 -0.87
CA THR A 135 -9.39 -4.86 -0.19
C THR A 135 -10.26 -3.61 -0.03
N ASP A 136 -11.04 -3.27 -1.07
CA ASP A 136 -12.00 -2.15 -1.03
C ASP A 136 -13.11 -2.39 0.00
N ILE A 137 -13.65 -3.62 0.05
CA ILE A 137 -14.74 -4.01 0.96
C ILE A 137 -14.29 -3.99 2.42
N VAL A 138 -13.08 -4.50 2.68
CA VAL A 138 -12.59 -4.65 4.07
C VAL A 138 -11.99 -3.37 4.60
N ARG A 139 -11.33 -2.56 3.76
CA ARG A 139 -10.53 -1.42 4.22
C ARG A 139 -10.79 -0.13 3.46
N ASP A 140 -10.47 -0.10 2.16
CA ASP A 140 -10.21 1.17 1.48
C ASP A 140 -11.48 1.98 1.14
N LYS A 141 -12.58 1.33 0.75
CA LYS A 141 -13.83 1.98 0.33
C LYS A 141 -15.05 1.52 1.10
N ARG A 142 -14.84 0.89 2.27
CA ARG A 142 -15.93 0.30 3.05
C ARG A 142 -17.09 1.28 3.33
N GLU A 143 -16.79 2.52 3.74
CA GLU A 143 -17.84 3.52 4.03
C GLU A 143 -18.61 3.95 2.79
N ALA A 144 -17.93 4.14 1.67
CA ALA A 144 -18.56 4.51 0.41
C ALA A 144 -19.51 3.41 -0.07
N LEU A 145 -19.04 2.16 -0.08
CA LEU A 145 -19.86 1.00 -0.46
C LEU A 145 -21.10 0.83 0.45
N MET A 146 -20.94 1.07 1.76
CA MET A 146 -22.10 1.04 2.68
C MET A 146 -23.09 2.17 2.39
N GLY A 147 -22.59 3.35 2.02
CA GLY A 147 -23.40 4.47 1.56
C GLY A 147 -24.23 4.13 0.33
N ASP A 148 -23.58 3.56 -0.69
CA ASP A 148 -24.24 3.17 -1.95
C ASP A 148 -25.31 2.10 -1.72
N ILE A 149 -25.02 1.08 -0.91
CA ILE A 149 -25.98 0.04 -0.55
C ILE A 149 -27.17 0.64 0.21
N ARG A 150 -26.91 1.49 1.21
CA ARG A 150 -27.95 2.18 1.97
C ARG A 150 -28.88 2.97 1.06
N ASP A 151 -28.31 3.76 0.13
CA ASP A 151 -29.07 4.63 -0.74
C ASP A 151 -29.93 3.82 -1.75
N GLN A 152 -29.41 2.69 -2.25
CA GLN A 152 -30.18 1.76 -3.09
C GLN A 152 -31.35 1.14 -2.31
N VAL A 153 -31.11 0.65 -1.09
CA VAL A 153 -32.16 0.04 -0.24
C VAL A 153 -33.17 1.09 0.18
N LYS A 154 -32.76 2.32 0.50
CA LYS A 154 -33.63 3.43 0.88
C LYS A 154 -34.66 3.74 -0.19
N VAL A 155 -34.26 3.88 -1.45
CA VAL A 155 -35.18 4.15 -2.58
C VAL A 155 -36.24 3.05 -2.71
N GLY A 156 -35.83 1.79 -2.51
CA GLY A 156 -36.76 0.67 -2.51
C GLY A 156 -37.73 0.67 -1.32
N ALA A 157 -37.21 0.94 -0.12
CA ALA A 157 -37.93 0.90 1.14
C ALA A 157 -39.02 1.99 1.26
N GLU A 158 -38.79 3.17 0.67
CA GLU A 158 -39.75 4.28 0.68
C GLU A 158 -41.10 3.93 0.07
N ARG A 159 -41.14 3.00 -0.88
CA ARG A 159 -42.39 2.50 -1.50
C ARG A 159 -43.28 1.75 -0.49
N PHE A 160 -42.66 1.19 0.55
CA PHE A 160 -43.34 0.44 1.61
C PHE A 160 -43.59 1.28 2.87
N GLY A 161 -43.35 2.58 2.80
CA GLY A 161 -43.48 3.47 3.96
C GLY A 161 -42.37 3.32 5.00
N LEU A 162 -41.28 2.68 4.62
CA LEU A 162 -40.10 2.45 5.48
C LEU A 162 -39.00 3.48 5.19
N SER A 163 -38.32 3.93 6.24
CA SER A 163 -37.17 4.82 6.14
C SER A 163 -35.95 4.08 6.65
N VAL A 164 -34.99 3.80 5.78
CA VAL A 164 -33.72 3.20 6.14
C VAL A 164 -32.85 4.24 6.81
N VAL A 165 -32.36 3.94 8.00
CA VAL A 165 -31.49 4.81 8.80
C VAL A 165 -30.02 4.51 8.48
N ASP A 166 -29.66 3.22 8.51
CA ASP A 166 -28.28 2.77 8.29
C ASP A 166 -28.24 1.34 7.76
N VAL A 167 -27.20 1.05 6.98
CA VAL A 167 -26.90 -0.29 6.49
C VAL A 167 -25.44 -0.57 6.73
N ARG A 168 -25.14 -1.70 7.39
CA ARG A 168 -23.74 -2.08 7.66
C ARG A 168 -23.50 -3.56 7.45
N ILE A 169 -22.31 -3.85 6.96
CA ILE A 169 -21.77 -5.20 6.97
C ILE A 169 -21.18 -5.47 8.35
N LYS A 170 -21.66 -6.51 9.04
CA LYS A 170 -21.11 -6.99 10.30
C LYS A 170 -19.79 -7.71 10.06
N ARG A 171 -19.80 -8.62 9.11
CA ARG A 171 -18.70 -9.53 8.80
C ARG A 171 -18.61 -9.77 7.30
N ALA A 172 -17.40 -9.88 6.81
CA ALA A 172 -17.09 -10.27 5.46
C ALA A 172 -15.89 -11.25 5.53
N ASP A 173 -16.20 -12.53 5.46
CA ASP A 173 -15.23 -13.62 5.61
C ASP A 173 -15.15 -14.46 4.34
N LEU A 174 -14.02 -15.11 4.14
CA LEU A 174 -13.89 -16.13 3.11
C LEU A 174 -14.55 -17.43 3.60
N PRO A 175 -15.26 -18.17 2.72
CA PRO A 175 -15.76 -19.48 3.07
C PRO A 175 -14.64 -20.38 3.59
N PRO A 176 -14.86 -21.12 4.68
CA PRO A 176 -13.82 -21.92 5.32
C PRO A 176 -13.17 -22.95 4.39
N GLU A 177 -13.93 -23.46 3.42
CA GLU A 177 -13.46 -24.43 2.44
C GLU A 177 -12.37 -23.89 1.49
N ASN A 178 -12.37 -22.61 1.24
CA ASN A 178 -11.43 -21.95 0.31
C ASN A 178 -10.34 -21.15 1.03
N SER A 179 -10.48 -20.89 2.32
CA SER A 179 -9.61 -19.98 3.06
C SER A 179 -8.15 -20.45 3.06
N GLU A 180 -7.89 -21.74 3.23
CA GLU A 180 -6.53 -22.30 3.26
C GLU A 180 -5.83 -22.19 1.91
N ALA A 181 -6.54 -22.49 0.81
CA ALA A 181 -6.01 -22.35 -0.54
C ALA A 181 -5.70 -20.88 -0.89
N VAL A 182 -6.56 -19.96 -0.47
CA VAL A 182 -6.37 -18.52 -0.65
C VAL A 182 -5.20 -18.01 0.18
N PHE A 183 -5.05 -18.42 1.44
CA PHE A 183 -3.91 -18.06 2.27
C PHE A 183 -2.60 -18.57 1.69
N HIS A 184 -2.55 -19.82 1.23
CA HIS A 184 -1.39 -20.38 0.55
C HIS A 184 -1.01 -19.58 -0.71
N ARG A 185 -2.00 -19.24 -1.51
CA ARG A 185 -1.80 -18.41 -2.71
C ARG A 185 -1.29 -17.03 -2.35
N MET A 186 -1.90 -16.35 -1.36
CA MET A 186 -1.45 -15.04 -0.89
C MET A 186 -0.02 -15.08 -0.34
N GLN A 187 0.33 -16.14 0.40
CA GLN A 187 1.69 -16.35 0.91
C GLN A 187 2.69 -16.49 -0.25
N THR A 188 2.35 -17.31 -1.25
CA THR A 188 3.19 -17.50 -2.44
C THR A 188 3.36 -16.19 -3.22
N GLU A 189 2.28 -15.44 -3.45
CA GLU A 189 2.33 -14.14 -4.12
C GLU A 189 3.18 -13.13 -3.35
N ARG A 190 3.07 -13.10 -2.02
CA ARG A 190 3.91 -12.24 -1.16
C ARG A 190 5.39 -12.62 -1.23
N GLN A 191 5.69 -13.91 -1.21
CA GLN A 191 7.07 -14.42 -1.35
C GLN A 191 7.66 -14.07 -2.73
N GLN A 192 6.89 -14.28 -3.81
CA GLN A 192 7.30 -13.90 -5.17
C GLN A 192 7.54 -12.39 -5.30
N ARG A 193 6.65 -11.58 -4.75
CA ARG A 193 6.80 -10.12 -4.74
C ARG A 193 8.04 -9.67 -3.97
N ALA A 194 8.26 -10.27 -2.80
CA ALA A 194 9.46 -10.01 -1.99
C ALA A 194 10.75 -10.46 -2.70
N ALA A 195 10.74 -11.61 -3.39
CA ALA A 195 11.87 -12.08 -4.19
C ALA A 195 12.14 -11.13 -5.37
N LYS A 196 11.10 -10.67 -6.05
CA LYS A 196 11.22 -9.68 -7.13
C LYS A 196 11.86 -8.37 -6.66
N PHE A 197 11.40 -7.82 -5.53
CA PHE A 197 11.98 -6.59 -4.98
C PHE A 197 13.44 -6.77 -4.54
N ARG A 198 13.77 -7.93 -3.94
CA ARG A 198 15.18 -8.25 -3.59
C ARG A 198 16.07 -8.37 -4.84
N ALA A 199 15.58 -9.03 -5.88
CA ALA A 199 16.32 -9.14 -7.15
C ALA A 199 16.53 -7.79 -7.82
N GLN A 200 15.51 -6.93 -7.85
CA GLN A 200 15.62 -5.55 -8.35
C GLN A 200 16.61 -4.72 -7.52
N GLY A 201 16.54 -4.80 -6.20
CA GLY A 201 17.47 -4.13 -5.31
C GLY A 201 18.92 -4.62 -5.49
N SER A 202 19.12 -5.92 -5.68
CA SER A 202 20.44 -6.49 -5.99
C SER A 202 21.00 -6.01 -7.32
N GLN A 203 20.15 -5.98 -8.35
CA GLN A 203 20.53 -5.46 -9.67
C GLN A 203 20.95 -3.99 -9.59
N GLN A 204 20.14 -3.14 -8.96
CA GLN A 204 20.45 -1.72 -8.79
C GLN A 204 21.74 -1.51 -7.98
N ASN A 205 21.95 -2.30 -6.92
CA ASN A 205 23.18 -2.23 -6.14
C ASN A 205 24.42 -2.59 -7.01
N GLN A 206 24.34 -3.64 -7.82
CA GLN A 206 25.42 -4.00 -8.74
C GLN A 206 25.69 -2.91 -9.79
N GLU A 207 24.63 -2.34 -10.35
CA GLU A 207 24.72 -1.27 -11.34
C GLU A 207 25.39 -0.01 -10.75
N ILE A 208 24.95 0.43 -9.56
CA ILE A 208 25.53 1.58 -8.85
C ILE A 208 27.00 1.33 -8.51
N LYS A 209 27.32 0.11 -8.01
CA LYS A 209 28.71 -0.26 -7.71
C LYS A 209 29.60 -0.26 -8.97
N ALA A 210 29.12 -0.89 -10.04
CA ALA A 210 29.86 -0.94 -11.30
C ALA A 210 30.08 0.46 -11.89
N GLU A 211 29.10 1.35 -11.79
CA GLU A 211 29.25 2.74 -12.23
C GLU A 211 30.25 3.51 -11.35
N ALA A 212 30.21 3.32 -10.04
CA ALA A 212 31.14 3.93 -9.10
C ALA A 212 32.58 3.44 -9.35
N ASP A 213 32.79 2.12 -9.50
CA ASP A 213 34.08 1.51 -9.78
C ASP A 213 34.64 1.99 -11.14
N ARG A 214 33.78 2.10 -12.13
CA ARG A 214 34.17 2.69 -13.43
C ARG A 214 34.61 4.14 -13.28
N LYS A 215 33.85 4.96 -12.54
CA LYS A 215 34.21 6.36 -12.29
C LYS A 215 35.55 6.47 -11.58
N VAL A 216 35.79 5.64 -10.55
CA VAL A 216 37.07 5.59 -9.83
C VAL A 216 38.21 5.24 -10.79
N THR A 217 38.04 4.17 -11.58
CA THR A 217 39.05 3.73 -12.54
C THR A 217 39.38 4.81 -13.57
N VAL A 218 38.36 5.45 -14.14
CA VAL A 218 38.57 6.55 -15.11
C VAL A 218 39.25 7.75 -14.47
N THR A 219 38.84 8.13 -13.25
CA THR A 219 39.43 9.25 -12.55
C THR A 219 40.91 9.01 -12.23
N LEU A 220 41.23 7.80 -11.72
CA LEU A 220 42.63 7.41 -11.45
C LEU A 220 43.46 7.37 -12.72
N ALA A 221 42.93 6.79 -13.81
CA ALA A 221 43.63 6.72 -15.10
C ALA A 221 43.92 8.12 -15.66
N ASN A 222 42.93 9.02 -15.61
CA ASN A 222 43.11 10.41 -16.04
C ASN A 222 44.12 11.14 -15.19
N ALA A 223 44.09 11.02 -13.86
CA ALA A 223 45.05 11.62 -12.94
C ALA A 223 46.47 11.08 -13.18
N GLN A 224 46.60 9.78 -13.46
CA GLN A 224 47.90 9.17 -13.76
C GLN A 224 48.43 9.63 -15.10
N GLN A 225 47.56 9.73 -16.11
CA GLN A 225 47.91 10.30 -17.41
C GLN A 225 48.43 11.75 -17.25
N GLU A 226 47.72 12.58 -16.54
CA GLU A 226 48.10 13.97 -16.30
C GLU A 226 49.44 14.07 -15.52
N ALA A 227 49.64 13.21 -14.52
CA ALA A 227 50.89 13.11 -13.76
C ALA A 227 52.04 12.70 -14.67
N GLU A 228 51.87 11.70 -15.54
CA GLU A 228 52.92 11.29 -16.46
C GLU A 228 53.21 12.33 -17.56
N GLN A 229 52.20 13.04 -18.05
CA GLN A 229 52.38 14.18 -18.94
C GLN A 229 53.18 15.30 -18.27
N THR A 230 52.83 15.65 -17.03
CA THR A 230 53.53 16.69 -16.26
C THR A 230 54.98 16.29 -15.99
N ARG A 231 55.23 15.01 -15.60
CA ARG A 231 56.59 14.48 -15.45
C ARG A 231 57.36 14.53 -16.77
N GLY A 232 56.72 14.07 -17.85
CA GLY A 232 57.35 14.10 -19.19
C GLY A 232 57.71 15.52 -19.64
N GLN A 233 56.83 16.48 -19.39
CA GLN A 233 57.13 17.89 -19.64
C GLN A 233 58.27 18.42 -18.76
N GLY A 234 58.25 18.07 -17.47
CA GLY A 234 59.33 18.42 -16.54
C GLY A 234 60.69 17.83 -16.94
N ASP A 235 60.69 16.55 -17.36
CA ASP A 235 61.90 15.87 -17.84
C ASP A 235 62.41 16.45 -19.17
N ALA A 236 61.52 16.79 -20.09
CA ALA A 236 61.85 17.44 -21.34
C ALA A 236 62.49 18.83 -21.11
N GLU A 237 61.88 19.62 -20.22
CA GLU A 237 62.39 20.95 -19.85
C GLU A 237 63.75 20.84 -19.13
N ARG A 238 63.86 19.92 -18.20
CA ARG A 238 65.15 19.60 -17.56
C ARG A 238 66.23 19.28 -18.60
N ASN A 239 65.92 18.36 -19.55
CA ASN A 239 66.87 17.97 -20.58
C ASN A 239 67.19 19.13 -21.52
N ARG A 240 66.23 19.99 -21.82
CA ARG A 240 66.48 21.20 -22.62
C ARG A 240 67.46 22.16 -21.92
N ILE A 241 67.20 22.44 -20.63
CA ILE A 241 68.09 23.31 -19.82
C ILE A 241 69.50 22.71 -19.72
N PHE A 242 69.55 21.39 -19.51
CA PHE A 242 70.87 20.72 -19.48
C PHE A 242 71.57 20.79 -20.83
N ALA A 243 70.90 20.56 -21.95
CA ALA A 243 71.49 20.63 -23.28
C ALA A 243 72.05 22.05 -23.60
N GLU A 244 71.28 23.08 -23.25
CA GLU A 244 71.70 24.44 -23.40
C GLU A 244 72.98 24.80 -22.51
N SER A 245 73.02 24.20 -21.34
CA SER A 245 74.14 24.40 -20.42
C SER A 245 75.37 23.60 -20.87
N TYR A 246 75.21 22.42 -21.42
CA TYR A 246 76.26 21.54 -21.90
C TYR A 246 77.01 22.07 -23.13
N GLY A 247 76.27 22.82 -23.98
CA GLY A 247 76.91 23.50 -25.12
C GLY A 247 77.95 24.53 -24.75
N LYS A 248 78.00 24.97 -23.48
CA LYS A 248 78.96 25.94 -22.98
C LYS A 248 80.29 25.32 -22.53
N ASP A 249 80.25 24.11 -21.92
CA ASP A 249 81.49 23.40 -21.46
C ASP A 249 81.18 21.86 -21.49
N PRO A 250 81.46 21.20 -22.61
CA PRO A 250 81.22 19.77 -22.75
C PRO A 250 82.10 18.89 -21.85
N ASP A 251 83.30 19.33 -21.52
CA ASP A 251 84.24 18.53 -20.72
C ASP A 251 83.80 18.51 -19.25
N PHE A 252 83.39 19.68 -18.72
CA PHE A 252 82.81 19.74 -17.38
C PHE A 252 81.53 18.87 -17.27
N PHE A 253 80.70 18.88 -18.28
CA PHE A 253 79.50 18.05 -18.24
C PHE A 253 79.82 16.55 -18.24
N ALA A 254 80.71 16.10 -19.08
CA ALA A 254 81.14 14.70 -19.11
C ALA A 254 81.63 14.24 -17.73
N PHE A 255 82.42 15.12 -17.07
CA PHE A 255 82.86 14.88 -15.69
C PHE A 255 81.69 14.80 -14.71
N TYR A 256 80.80 15.80 -14.71
CA TYR A 256 79.65 15.85 -13.79
C TYR A 256 78.71 14.64 -13.96
N ARG A 257 78.46 14.26 -15.21
CA ARG A 257 77.62 13.09 -15.51
C ARG A 257 78.22 11.76 -15.09
N SER A 258 79.56 11.66 -15.21
CA SER A 258 80.27 10.50 -14.70
C SER A 258 80.23 10.42 -13.17
N MET A 259 80.35 11.54 -12.45
CA MET A 259 80.18 11.59 -11.00
C MET A 259 78.81 11.22 -10.53
N GLN A 260 77.79 11.69 -11.23
CA GLN A 260 76.39 11.24 -10.96
C GLN A 260 76.20 9.73 -11.20
N ALA A 261 76.76 9.22 -12.25
CA ALA A 261 76.65 7.77 -12.54
C ALA A 261 77.40 6.97 -11.43
N TYR A 262 78.53 7.44 -10.94
CA TYR A 262 79.20 6.79 -9.81
C TYR A 262 78.43 6.86 -8.52
N ASP A 263 77.80 7.99 -8.19
CA ASP A 263 76.95 8.15 -7.04
C ASP A 263 75.68 7.23 -7.09
N ALA A 264 75.09 7.17 -8.25
CA ALA A 264 73.94 6.27 -8.47
C ALA A 264 74.28 4.77 -8.44
N ALA A 265 75.44 4.41 -9.01
CA ALA A 265 75.92 3.03 -8.99
C ALA A 265 76.33 2.56 -7.60
N LEU A 266 76.91 3.46 -6.80
CA LEU A 266 77.41 3.16 -5.45
C LEU A 266 76.22 3.20 -4.43
N LYS A 267 75.28 4.11 -4.55
CA LYS A 267 74.13 4.22 -3.64
C LYS A 267 73.12 3.11 -3.84
N ASN A 268 72.91 2.61 -5.05
CA ASN A 268 71.98 1.53 -5.29
C ASN A 268 72.44 0.14 -4.82
N GLY A 269 73.69 0.03 -4.36
CA GLY A 269 74.27 -1.19 -3.80
C GLY A 269 73.79 -1.51 -2.38
N ASP A 270 73.10 -0.57 -1.67
CA ASP A 270 72.84 -0.69 -0.24
C ASP A 270 71.43 -1.21 0.13
N LYS A 271 70.58 -1.52 -0.85
CA LYS A 271 69.19 -1.98 -0.53
C LYS A 271 68.96 -3.48 -0.53
N ASN A 272 69.89 -4.29 -1.07
CA ASN A 272 69.73 -5.77 -1.05
C ASN A 272 71.07 -6.52 -1.18
N GLY A 273 72.03 -6.29 -0.25
CA GLY A 273 73.19 -7.16 -0.07
C GLY A 273 74.07 -7.31 -1.31
N GLU A 274 75.29 -6.83 -1.20
CA GLU A 274 76.46 -7.15 -2.06
C GLU A 274 76.26 -7.11 -3.58
N SER A 275 76.15 -5.92 -4.16
CA SER A 275 76.40 -5.71 -5.59
C SER A 275 77.91 -5.63 -5.81
N ARG A 276 78.50 -6.75 -6.19
CA ARG A 276 79.91 -6.75 -6.62
C ARG A 276 79.98 -6.28 -8.06
N ILE A 277 80.43 -5.08 -8.26
CA ILE A 277 80.79 -4.57 -9.61
C ILE A 277 82.18 -5.01 -9.90
N VAL A 278 82.40 -5.98 -10.79
CA VAL A 278 83.68 -6.42 -11.26
C VAL A 278 83.94 -5.73 -12.60
N MET A 279 84.69 -4.64 -12.56
CA MET A 279 85.09 -3.89 -13.73
C MET A 279 86.57 -3.65 -13.72
N SER A 280 87.21 -3.62 -14.93
CA SER A 280 88.64 -3.32 -15.06
C SER A 280 88.90 -1.84 -14.60
N PRO A 281 89.89 -1.59 -13.80
CA PRO A 281 90.24 -0.21 -13.45
C PRO A 281 90.64 0.69 -14.63
N LYS A 282 90.90 0.11 -15.79
CA LYS A 282 91.21 0.79 -17.06
C LYS A 282 90.01 1.00 -17.94
N SER A 283 88.77 0.66 -17.45
CA SER A 283 87.54 0.87 -18.24
C SER A 283 87.24 2.38 -18.35
N ASP A 284 86.62 2.76 -19.43
CA ASP A 284 86.21 4.16 -19.68
C ASP A 284 85.28 4.67 -18.58
N PHE A 285 84.66 3.78 -17.83
CA PHE A 285 83.80 4.12 -16.69
C PHE A 285 84.59 4.80 -15.56
N PHE A 286 85.82 4.37 -15.28
CA PHE A 286 86.68 4.96 -14.19
C PHE A 286 87.62 6.04 -14.70
N ARG A 287 87.52 6.54 -15.94
CA ARG A 287 88.41 7.51 -16.55
C ARG A 287 88.59 8.74 -15.72
N TYR A 288 87.52 9.30 -15.16
CA TYR A 288 87.63 10.51 -14.29
C TYR A 288 88.01 10.21 -12.85
N PHE A 289 88.08 8.93 -12.45
CA PHE A 289 88.57 8.52 -11.15
C PHE A 289 90.10 8.52 -11.08
N VAL A 290 90.75 8.28 -12.20
CA VAL A 290 92.23 8.21 -12.32
C VAL A 290 92.81 9.51 -12.75
N THR A 291 92.18 10.32 -13.58
CA THR A 291 92.65 11.59 -14.07
C THR A 291 91.50 12.61 -14.14
N PRO A 292 91.54 13.71 -13.34
CA PRO A 292 90.44 14.66 -13.26
C PRO A 292 90.23 15.50 -14.54
N THR A 293 91.17 15.56 -15.43
CA THR A 293 91.11 16.19 -16.76
C THR A 293 91.65 15.25 -17.82
N PRO A 294 90.92 14.29 -18.28
CA PRO A 294 91.31 13.37 -19.35
C PRO A 294 91.15 14.03 -20.70
N THR A 295 92.29 14.19 -21.44
CA THR A 295 92.29 14.59 -22.82
C THR A 295 91.57 13.51 -23.64
N ALA A 296 90.69 13.88 -24.60
CA ALA A 296 89.90 12.95 -25.38
C ALA A 296 90.77 11.89 -26.11
N PRO A 297 90.40 10.64 -26.18
CA PRO A 297 91.11 9.61 -26.91
C PRO A 297 90.98 9.89 -28.44
N ALA A 298 92.12 9.86 -29.13
CA ALA A 298 92.21 9.82 -30.57
C ALA A 298 91.49 8.51 -31.04
N GLY A 299 90.48 8.63 -31.89
CA GLY A 299 89.70 7.49 -32.39
C GLY A 299 90.54 6.45 -33.07
N ASP A 300 90.40 5.25 -32.61
CA ASP A 300 90.66 4.04 -33.46
C ASP A 300 89.51 3.09 -33.20
N SER A 301 88.64 2.88 -34.20
CA SER A 301 87.54 1.99 -34.14
C SER A 301 87.35 1.26 -35.48
N THR A 302 87.82 0.08 -35.52
CA THR A 302 87.37 -0.89 -36.47
C THR A 302 86.29 -1.80 -35.77
N PRO A 303 85.12 -1.95 -36.29
CA PRO A 303 84.18 -2.90 -35.71
C PRO A 303 84.42 -4.29 -36.23
N GLU A 304 84.81 -5.19 -35.38
CA GLU A 304 84.88 -6.65 -35.68
C GLU A 304 83.49 -7.23 -35.71
N THR A 305 83.00 -7.64 -36.83
CA THR A 305 81.77 -8.38 -37.08
C THR A 305 81.95 -9.79 -36.56
N GLN A 306 81.32 -10.15 -35.43
CA GLN A 306 81.18 -11.54 -35.06
C GLN A 306 79.81 -12.07 -35.51
N THR A 307 79.83 -12.90 -36.49
CA THR A 307 78.81 -13.80 -36.97
C THR A 307 78.55 -14.89 -35.89
N VAL A 308 77.38 -14.96 -35.29
CA VAL A 308 76.97 -16.12 -34.54
C VAL A 308 75.95 -16.89 -35.33
N LYS A 309 76.16 -18.19 -35.40
CA LYS A 309 75.42 -19.24 -36.05
C LYS A 309 74.18 -19.66 -35.26
#